data_c8a99ea8fc53b0b38109ce3380d57a5f
#
_entry.id   c8a99ea8fc53b0b38109ce3380d57a5f
#
_cell.length_a   1.000
_cell.length_b   1.000
_cell.length_c   1.000
_cell.angle_alpha   90.00
_cell.angle_beta   90.00
_cell.angle_gamma   90.00
#
_symmetry.space_group_name_H-M   'P 1'
#
loop_
_entity.id
_entity.type
_entity.pdbx_description
1 polymer ?
#
loop_
_entity_poly.entity_id
_entity_poly.type
_entity_poly.pdbx_seq_one_letter_code
_entity_poly.pdbx_strand_id
1 'polypeptide(L)'
;VCALSEAKGMTKTMIEKIADDLIGQMTEARLIDKEMEARYVYVFICWIEKFITVGSIIVISLMFHKLFPTIFFLVFFLELRKRTGGYHLDKFYRCYLASIVSYLVIVIISEKLSEHPQWLFAIVLLAITGIGLIGTANHPNMHMTSDELMESKKSARTIVLLEGCIILGCVLLDADMVYVSYMAIAVILCAALLCIAKIFKQEVKE
;
A
#
# COMPACT_ATOMS: atom_id res chain seq x y z
N VAL A 1 -8.07 -2.56 3.86
CA VAL A 1 -9.18 -1.85 4.49
C VAL A 1 -10.48 -2.41 3.95
N CYS A 2 -10.76 -3.68 4.25
CA CYS A 2 -11.97 -4.34 3.81
C CYS A 2 -13.03 -4.31 4.90
N ALA A 3 -14.12 -3.64 4.59
CA ALA A 3 -15.50 -3.84 5.07
C ALA A 3 -15.74 -4.19 6.56
N LEU A 4 -15.82 -3.17 7.41
CA LEU A 4 -16.68 -3.25 8.61
C LEU A 4 -18.07 -2.60 8.37
N SER A 5 -18.40 -2.24 7.15
CA SER A 5 -19.61 -1.48 6.83
C SER A 5 -20.76 -2.34 6.35
N GLU A 6 -20.97 -3.56 6.59
CA GLU A 6 -22.23 -4.27 6.28
C GLU A 6 -22.24 -5.77 6.64
N ALA A 7 -21.68 -6.13 7.76
CA ALA A 7 -21.76 -7.52 8.23
C ALA A 7 -22.92 -7.77 9.19
N LYS A 8 -24.11 -7.26 8.88
CA LYS A 8 -25.34 -7.77 9.47
C LYS A 8 -25.93 -8.83 8.51
N GLY A 9 -25.43 -10.07 8.58
CA GLY A 9 -26.02 -11.20 7.86
C GLY A 9 -25.12 -12.10 7.03
N MET A 10 -23.80 -11.85 6.94
CA MET A 10 -22.87 -12.75 6.25
C MET A 10 -22.02 -13.55 7.25
N THR A 11 -21.80 -14.81 6.95
CA THR A 11 -20.88 -15.69 7.71
C THR A 11 -19.51 -15.03 7.81
N LYS A 12 -19.07 -14.73 9.06
CA LYS A 12 -17.73 -14.18 9.33
C LYS A 12 -16.66 -15.10 8.71
N THR A 13 -15.70 -14.48 8.07
CA THR A 13 -14.53 -15.22 7.54
C THR A 13 -13.71 -15.83 8.66
N MET A 14 -12.90 -16.84 8.38
CA MET A 14 -12.03 -17.46 9.38
C MET A 14 -11.08 -16.44 10.04
N ILE A 15 -10.58 -15.49 9.27
CA ILE A 15 -9.70 -14.42 9.75
C ILE A 15 -10.43 -13.50 10.73
N GLU A 16 -11.67 -13.12 10.42
CA GLU A 16 -12.50 -12.29 11.32
C GLU A 16 -12.78 -12.99 12.65
N LYS A 17 -13.06 -14.30 12.62
CA LYS A 17 -13.28 -15.08 13.84
C LYS A 17 -12.03 -15.13 14.72
N ILE A 18 -10.86 -15.38 14.13
CA ILE A 18 -9.58 -15.39 14.85
C ILE A 18 -9.28 -14.03 15.46
N ALA A 19 -9.54 -12.95 14.73
CA ALA A 19 -9.33 -11.60 15.20
C ALA A 19 -10.28 -11.25 16.38
N ASP A 20 -11.56 -11.56 16.24
CA ASP A 20 -12.56 -11.34 17.30
C ASP A 20 -12.20 -12.11 18.57
N ASP A 21 -11.86 -13.40 18.46
CA ASP A 21 -11.50 -14.25 19.61
C ASP A 21 -10.25 -13.71 20.31
N LEU A 22 -9.20 -13.35 19.56
CA LEU A 22 -7.97 -12.87 20.15
C LEU A 22 -8.15 -11.52 20.85
N ILE A 23 -8.77 -10.57 20.15
CA ILE A 23 -8.99 -9.21 20.71
C ILE A 23 -10.01 -9.26 21.84
N GLY A 24 -11.05 -10.12 21.76
CA GLY A 24 -11.99 -10.34 22.85
C GLY A 24 -11.30 -10.83 24.13
N GLN A 25 -10.39 -11.81 24.03
CA GLN A 25 -9.59 -12.26 25.18
C GLN A 25 -8.71 -11.14 25.75
N MET A 26 -8.13 -10.28 24.91
CA MET A 26 -7.35 -9.13 25.38
C MET A 26 -8.24 -8.08 26.08
N THR A 27 -9.46 -7.88 25.60
CA THR A 27 -10.44 -6.99 26.24
C THR A 27 -10.91 -7.55 27.61
N GLU A 28 -11.18 -8.85 27.70
CA GLU A 28 -11.51 -9.52 28.96
C GLU A 28 -10.36 -9.45 29.98
N ALA A 29 -9.11 -9.58 29.49
CA ALA A 29 -7.91 -9.39 30.31
C ALA A 29 -7.63 -7.93 30.68
N ARG A 30 -8.47 -6.97 30.28
CA ARG A 30 -8.33 -5.51 30.50
C ARG A 30 -7.04 -4.91 29.91
N LEU A 31 -6.51 -5.51 28.86
CA LEU A 31 -5.37 -4.99 28.11
C LEU A 31 -5.80 -3.96 27.06
N ILE A 32 -7.07 -4.00 26.67
CA ILE A 32 -7.70 -3.12 25.68
C ILE A 32 -9.02 -2.62 26.24
N ASP A 33 -9.30 -1.33 26.07
CA ASP A 33 -10.57 -0.74 26.43
C ASP A 33 -11.68 -1.23 25.49
N LYS A 34 -12.84 -1.56 26.04
CA LYS A 34 -13.97 -2.10 25.30
C LYS A 34 -14.45 -1.18 24.16
N GLU A 35 -14.29 0.12 24.33
CA GLU A 35 -14.62 1.11 23.29
C GLU A 35 -13.69 1.02 22.07
N MET A 36 -12.48 0.52 22.27
CA MET A 36 -11.45 0.38 21.23
C MET A 36 -11.42 -1.02 20.57
N GLU A 37 -12.15 -1.99 21.12
CA GLU A 37 -12.16 -3.39 20.68
C GLU A 37 -12.37 -3.52 19.16
N ALA A 38 -13.43 -2.92 18.63
CA ALA A 38 -13.74 -2.97 17.20
C ALA A 38 -12.62 -2.40 16.31
N ARG A 39 -11.93 -1.36 16.80
CA ARG A 39 -10.80 -0.75 16.09
C ARG A 39 -9.58 -1.69 16.06
N TYR A 40 -9.30 -2.36 17.17
CA TYR A 40 -8.21 -3.33 17.24
C TYR A 40 -8.47 -4.57 16.38
N VAL A 41 -9.70 -5.11 16.41
CA VAL A 41 -10.12 -6.21 15.52
C VAL A 41 -9.85 -5.85 14.07
N TYR A 42 -10.30 -4.67 13.65
CA TYR A 42 -10.11 -4.19 12.29
C TYR A 42 -8.61 -4.06 11.92
N VAL A 43 -7.81 -3.43 12.77
CA VAL A 43 -6.37 -3.28 12.53
C VAL A 43 -5.69 -4.64 12.43
N PHE A 44 -6.06 -5.59 13.28
CA PHE A 44 -5.50 -6.93 13.29
C PHE A 44 -5.82 -7.70 12.00
N ILE A 45 -7.07 -7.62 11.52
CA ILE A 45 -7.48 -8.20 10.23
C ILE A 45 -6.62 -7.62 9.10
N CYS A 46 -6.47 -6.28 9.04
CA CYS A 46 -5.65 -5.63 8.02
C CYS A 46 -4.18 -6.08 8.07
N TRP A 47 -3.63 -6.34 9.26
CA TRP A 47 -2.28 -6.87 9.42
C TRP A 47 -2.14 -8.28 8.85
N ILE A 48 -3.07 -9.19 9.18
CA ILE A 48 -3.06 -10.56 8.67
C ILE A 48 -3.16 -10.56 7.14
N GLU A 49 -4.10 -9.81 6.58
CA GLU A 49 -4.28 -9.69 5.12
C GLU A 49 -3.02 -9.18 4.42
N LYS A 50 -2.37 -8.19 5.02
CA LYS A 50 -1.10 -7.65 4.53
C LYS A 50 0.02 -8.68 4.58
N PHE A 51 0.16 -9.42 5.69
CA PHE A 51 1.18 -10.46 5.83
C PHE A 51 0.98 -11.58 4.81
N ILE A 52 -0.25 -12.04 4.59
CA ILE A 52 -0.57 -13.06 3.58
C ILE A 52 -0.18 -12.56 2.18
N THR A 53 -0.54 -11.33 1.84
CA THR A 53 -0.26 -10.76 0.52
C THR A 53 1.24 -10.58 0.29
N VAL A 54 1.95 -9.98 1.25
CA VAL A 54 3.40 -9.78 1.16
C VAL A 54 4.15 -11.11 1.13
N GLY A 55 3.76 -12.06 1.98
CA GLY A 55 4.34 -13.41 1.99
C GLY A 55 4.18 -14.11 0.65
N SER A 56 3.00 -14.03 0.04
CA SER A 56 2.75 -14.60 -1.29
C SER A 56 3.61 -13.94 -2.37
N ILE A 57 3.75 -12.61 -2.34
CA ILE A 57 4.63 -11.87 -3.28
C ILE A 57 6.09 -12.31 -3.12
N ILE A 58 6.57 -12.49 -1.88
CA ILE A 58 7.93 -12.97 -1.61
C ILE A 58 8.13 -14.39 -2.18
N VAL A 59 7.18 -15.31 -1.95
CA VAL A 59 7.26 -16.66 -2.50
C VAL A 59 7.30 -16.65 -4.03
N ILE A 60 6.43 -15.86 -4.66
CA ILE A 60 6.43 -15.68 -6.12
C ILE A 60 7.76 -15.08 -6.61
N SER A 61 8.30 -14.09 -5.90
CA SER A 61 9.57 -13.47 -6.26
C SER A 61 10.76 -14.43 -6.23
N LEU A 62 10.75 -15.39 -5.30
CA LEU A 62 11.73 -16.47 -5.24
C LEU A 62 11.63 -17.38 -6.48
N MET A 63 10.43 -17.70 -6.93
CA MET A 63 10.23 -18.53 -8.13
C MET A 63 10.75 -17.85 -9.40
N PHE A 64 10.67 -16.53 -9.48
CA PHE A 64 11.18 -15.73 -10.59
C PHE A 64 12.65 -15.29 -10.42
N HIS A 65 13.33 -15.68 -9.36
CA HIS A 65 14.70 -15.21 -9.02
C HIS A 65 14.80 -13.67 -8.91
N LYS A 66 13.72 -13.00 -8.48
CA LYS A 66 13.62 -11.53 -8.37
C LYS A 66 13.45 -11.06 -6.91
N LEU A 67 13.94 -11.85 -5.94
CA LEU A 67 13.73 -11.57 -4.52
C LEU A 67 14.25 -10.17 -4.12
N PHE A 68 15.52 -9.86 -4.43
CA PHE A 68 16.12 -8.60 -4.02
C PHE A 68 15.43 -7.37 -4.64
N PRO A 69 15.19 -7.30 -5.97
CA PRO A 69 14.42 -6.21 -6.55
C PRO A 69 13.03 -6.07 -5.93
N THR A 70 12.38 -7.19 -5.61
CA THR A 70 11.06 -7.21 -4.96
C THR A 70 11.09 -6.65 -3.56
N ILE A 71 12.15 -6.89 -2.78
CA ILE A 71 12.30 -6.29 -1.44
C ILE A 71 12.36 -4.76 -1.57
N PHE A 72 13.12 -4.22 -2.50
CA PHE A 72 13.16 -2.76 -2.73
C PHE A 72 11.80 -2.22 -3.16
N PHE A 73 11.10 -2.91 -4.07
CA PHE A 73 9.72 -2.57 -4.43
C PHE A 73 8.81 -2.53 -3.20
N LEU A 74 8.83 -3.58 -2.36
CA LEU A 74 7.96 -3.67 -1.19
C LEU A 74 8.26 -2.57 -0.16
N VAL A 75 9.54 -2.26 0.09
CA VAL A 75 9.93 -1.20 1.02
C VAL A 75 9.39 0.15 0.54
N PHE A 76 9.65 0.53 -0.69
CA PHE A 76 9.17 1.79 -1.28
C PHE A 76 7.64 1.83 -1.32
N PHE A 77 7.01 0.76 -1.83
CA PHE A 77 5.56 0.70 -1.95
C PHE A 77 4.86 0.79 -0.59
N LEU A 78 5.30 0.04 0.41
CA LEU A 78 4.63 -0.02 1.71
C LEU A 78 4.81 1.27 2.52
N GLU A 79 6.00 1.88 2.50
CA GLU A 79 6.24 3.15 3.19
C GLU A 79 5.43 4.29 2.58
N LEU A 80 5.42 4.40 1.25
CA LEU A 80 4.66 5.43 0.57
C LEU A 80 3.15 5.19 0.69
N ARG A 81 2.71 3.94 0.50
CA ARG A 81 1.30 3.52 0.59
C ARG A 81 0.67 3.80 1.95
N LYS A 82 1.43 3.62 3.02
CA LYS A 82 1.02 3.92 4.40
C LYS A 82 0.65 5.39 4.57
N ARG A 83 1.29 6.29 3.81
CA ARG A 83 1.12 7.75 3.90
C ARG A 83 0.11 8.29 2.90
N THR A 84 0.15 7.80 1.66
CA THR A 84 -0.75 8.27 0.59
C THR A 84 -2.16 7.70 0.73
N GLY A 85 -2.34 6.58 1.42
CA GLY A 85 -3.57 5.81 1.33
C GLY A 85 -3.77 5.28 -0.10
N GLY A 86 -4.99 5.33 -0.62
CA GLY A 86 -5.31 4.99 -1.99
C GLY A 86 -6.48 4.01 -2.11
N TYR A 87 -6.77 3.57 -3.33
CA TYR A 87 -7.90 2.72 -3.65
C TYR A 87 -7.87 1.38 -2.92
N HIS A 88 -9.02 0.96 -2.38
CA HIS A 88 -9.21 -0.35 -1.76
C HIS A 88 -10.46 -1.03 -2.34
N LEU A 89 -10.37 -2.34 -2.51
CA LEU A 89 -11.49 -3.16 -2.95
C LEU A 89 -12.29 -3.66 -1.73
N ASP A 90 -13.59 -3.88 -1.91
CA ASP A 90 -14.54 -4.17 -0.82
C ASP A 90 -14.27 -5.52 -0.12
N LYS A 91 -13.63 -6.48 -0.81
CA LYS A 91 -13.38 -7.83 -0.28
C LYS A 91 -11.90 -8.18 -0.35
N PHE A 92 -11.38 -8.81 0.72
CA PHE A 92 -9.99 -9.24 0.81
C PHE A 92 -9.50 -10.01 -0.42
N TYR A 93 -10.23 -11.04 -0.85
CA TYR A 93 -9.79 -11.87 -1.97
C TYR A 93 -9.61 -11.09 -3.28
N ARG A 94 -10.43 -10.04 -3.49
CA ARG A 94 -10.29 -9.15 -4.68
C ARG A 94 -9.03 -8.30 -4.56
N CYS A 95 -8.76 -7.75 -3.37
CA CYS A 95 -7.55 -6.98 -3.10
C CYS A 95 -6.31 -7.86 -3.23
N TYR A 96 -6.36 -9.07 -2.68
CA TYR A 96 -5.30 -10.07 -2.78
C TYR A 96 -5.00 -10.43 -4.24
N LEU A 97 -6.01 -10.83 -5.01
CA LEU A 97 -5.84 -11.17 -6.43
C LEU A 97 -5.32 -9.98 -7.24
N ALA A 98 -5.86 -8.78 -7.03
CA ALA A 98 -5.38 -7.58 -7.68
C ALA A 98 -3.90 -7.31 -7.37
N SER A 99 -3.47 -7.52 -6.11
CA SER A 99 -2.07 -7.36 -5.71
C SER A 99 -1.16 -8.38 -6.37
N ILE A 100 -1.56 -9.66 -6.42
CA ILE A 100 -0.77 -10.70 -7.09
C ILE A 100 -0.68 -10.45 -8.60
N VAL A 101 -1.79 -10.14 -9.26
CA VAL A 101 -1.80 -9.82 -10.69
C VAL A 101 -0.93 -8.57 -10.97
N SER A 102 -1.06 -7.52 -10.16
CA SER A 102 -0.22 -6.32 -10.30
C SER A 102 1.25 -6.66 -10.15
N TYR A 103 1.61 -7.51 -9.18
CA TYR A 103 3.00 -7.94 -9.00
C TYR A 103 3.53 -8.73 -10.20
N LEU A 104 2.76 -9.66 -10.77
CA LEU A 104 3.16 -10.39 -11.98
C LEU A 104 3.37 -9.45 -13.18
N VAL A 105 2.51 -8.45 -13.33
CA VAL A 105 2.67 -7.40 -14.34
C VAL A 105 3.95 -6.59 -14.10
N ILE A 106 4.25 -6.27 -12.83
CA ILE A 106 5.49 -5.56 -12.46
C ILE A 106 6.72 -6.36 -12.86
N VAL A 107 6.77 -7.66 -12.59
CA VAL A 107 7.90 -8.54 -12.99
C VAL A 107 8.16 -8.45 -14.48
N ILE A 108 7.10 -8.45 -15.30
CA ILE A 108 7.23 -8.39 -16.78
C ILE A 108 7.63 -6.99 -17.26
N ILE A 109 7.02 -5.95 -16.68
CA ILE A 109 7.24 -4.57 -17.15
C ILE A 109 8.59 -4.03 -16.67
N SER A 110 9.06 -4.41 -15.48
CA SER A 110 10.31 -3.90 -14.91
C SER A 110 11.52 -4.17 -15.80
N GLU A 111 11.59 -5.32 -16.44
CA GLU A 111 12.68 -5.66 -17.36
C GLU A 111 12.66 -4.75 -18.61
N LYS A 112 11.49 -4.56 -19.21
CA LYS A 112 11.34 -3.66 -20.36
C LYS A 112 11.62 -2.20 -20.01
N LEU A 113 11.20 -1.77 -18.81
CA LEU A 113 11.43 -0.41 -18.36
C LEU A 113 12.89 -0.12 -18.02
N SER A 114 13.64 -1.13 -17.56
CA SER A 114 15.08 -1.00 -17.32
C SER A 114 15.89 -0.78 -18.60
N GLU A 115 15.40 -1.26 -19.74
CA GLU A 115 16.00 -1.04 -21.07
C GLU A 115 15.74 0.38 -21.63
N HIS A 116 14.72 1.08 -21.08
CA HIS A 116 14.29 2.41 -21.54
C HIS A 116 14.25 3.44 -20.40
N PRO A 117 15.41 3.80 -19.81
CA PRO A 117 15.46 4.64 -18.61
C PRO A 117 14.81 6.01 -18.80
N GLN A 118 14.83 6.59 -20.01
CA GLN A 118 14.22 7.88 -20.31
C GLN A 118 12.71 7.88 -20.04
N TRP A 119 11.99 6.82 -20.40
CA TRP A 119 10.56 6.69 -20.14
C TRP A 119 10.28 6.44 -18.66
N LEU A 120 11.12 5.63 -18.01
CA LEU A 120 11.03 5.34 -16.60
C LEU A 120 11.11 6.65 -15.78
N PHE A 121 12.12 7.49 -16.05
CA PHE A 121 12.29 8.75 -15.33
C PHE A 121 11.18 9.76 -15.60
N ALA A 122 10.70 9.86 -16.84
CA ALA A 122 9.59 10.73 -17.17
C ALA A 122 8.32 10.36 -16.37
N ILE A 123 8.00 9.05 -16.31
CA ILE A 123 6.81 8.56 -15.60
C ILE A 123 6.98 8.70 -14.08
N VAL A 124 8.18 8.43 -13.53
CA VAL A 124 8.44 8.63 -12.09
C VAL A 124 8.31 10.10 -11.70
N LEU A 125 8.85 11.01 -12.49
CA LEU A 125 8.73 12.45 -12.22
C LEU A 125 7.26 12.89 -12.21
N LEU A 126 6.46 12.39 -13.16
CA LEU A 126 5.02 12.62 -13.19
C LEU A 126 4.33 12.04 -11.94
N ALA A 127 4.72 10.85 -11.51
CA ALA A 127 4.17 10.20 -10.32
C ALA A 127 4.53 10.98 -9.03
N ILE A 128 5.79 11.39 -8.87
CA ILE A 128 6.24 12.22 -7.73
C ILE A 128 5.46 13.54 -7.69
N THR A 129 5.32 14.21 -8.83
CA THR A 129 4.55 15.45 -8.95
C THR A 129 3.08 15.22 -8.59
N GLY A 130 2.46 14.16 -9.09
CA GLY A 130 1.08 13.77 -8.78
C GLY A 130 0.87 13.54 -7.28
N ILE A 131 1.73 12.78 -6.62
CA ILE A 131 1.66 12.56 -5.17
C ILE A 131 1.91 13.87 -4.42
N GLY A 132 2.87 14.68 -4.85
CA GLY A 132 3.16 15.98 -4.26
C GLY A 132 1.97 16.94 -4.28
N LEU A 133 1.20 16.95 -5.36
CA LEU A 133 0.00 17.77 -5.51
C LEU A 133 -1.19 17.23 -4.70
N ILE A 134 -1.47 15.93 -4.81
CA ILE A 134 -2.63 15.29 -4.19
C ILE A 134 -2.38 15.02 -2.69
N GLY A 135 -1.20 14.51 -2.35
CA GLY A 135 -0.79 14.14 -1.00
C GLY A 135 -1.40 12.82 -0.54
N THR A 136 -2.54 12.86 0.12
CA THR A 136 -3.17 11.71 0.78
C THR A 136 -4.65 11.63 0.44
N ALA A 137 -5.19 10.43 0.38
CA ALA A 137 -6.63 10.17 0.30
C ALA A 137 -7.18 9.82 1.70
N ASN A 138 -8.17 10.58 2.19
CA ASN A 138 -8.86 10.31 3.46
C ASN A 138 -9.95 9.25 3.23
N HIS A 139 -9.61 7.98 3.45
CA HIS A 139 -10.58 6.90 3.25
C HIS A 139 -11.66 6.93 4.35
N PRO A 140 -12.95 6.66 4.03
CA PRO A 140 -14.06 6.67 4.99
C PRO A 140 -13.83 5.86 6.27
N ASN A 141 -13.08 4.77 6.19
CA ASN A 141 -12.81 3.91 7.36
C ASN A 141 -11.66 4.42 8.24
N MET A 142 -10.91 5.42 7.81
CA MET A 142 -9.82 6.00 8.62
C MET A 142 -10.29 7.18 9.46
N HIS A 143 -11.35 7.88 9.03
CA HIS A 143 -11.92 9.04 9.74
C HIS A 143 -10.84 9.98 10.29
N MET A 144 -9.84 10.31 9.45
CA MET A 144 -8.78 11.23 9.85
C MET A 144 -9.35 12.62 10.09
N THR A 145 -8.94 13.24 11.19
CA THR A 145 -9.22 14.65 11.46
C THR A 145 -8.47 15.54 10.45
N SER A 146 -8.85 16.82 10.35
CA SER A 146 -8.17 17.77 9.47
C SER A 146 -6.66 17.89 9.75
N ASP A 147 -6.28 17.84 11.03
CA ASP A 147 -4.88 17.93 11.45
C ASP A 147 -4.10 16.66 11.09
N GLU A 148 -4.66 15.48 11.34
CA GLU A 148 -4.09 14.18 10.95
C GLU A 148 -3.94 14.07 9.42
N LEU A 149 -4.92 14.57 8.67
CA LEU A 149 -4.88 14.60 7.21
C LEU A 149 -3.77 15.52 6.69
N MET A 150 -3.59 16.68 7.31
CA MET A 150 -2.55 17.64 6.93
C MET A 150 -1.15 17.05 7.23
N GLU A 151 -0.97 16.42 8.38
CA GLU A 151 0.27 15.73 8.75
C GLU A 151 0.57 14.57 7.79
N SER A 152 -0.42 13.77 7.44
CA SER A 152 -0.29 12.67 6.49
C SER A 152 0.10 13.17 5.10
N LYS A 153 -0.51 14.26 4.61
CA LYS A 153 -0.12 14.92 3.34
C LYS A 153 1.33 15.41 3.35
N LYS A 154 1.74 16.05 4.45
CA LYS A 154 3.14 16.50 4.62
C LYS A 154 4.10 15.31 4.61
N SER A 155 3.78 14.27 5.35
CA SER A 155 4.57 13.04 5.42
C SER A 155 4.68 12.34 4.06
N ALA A 156 3.57 12.22 3.30
CA ALA A 156 3.57 11.64 1.96
C ALA A 156 4.49 12.41 1.00
N ARG A 157 4.45 13.74 1.04
CA ARG A 157 5.33 14.60 0.24
C ARG A 157 6.80 14.42 0.60
N THR A 158 7.12 14.34 1.89
CA THR A 158 8.49 14.15 2.35
C THR A 158 9.02 12.77 1.91
N ILE A 159 8.23 11.70 2.08
CA ILE A 159 8.63 10.36 1.70
C ILE A 159 8.82 10.22 0.19
N VAL A 160 7.89 10.73 -0.63
CA VAL A 160 8.03 10.62 -2.09
C VAL A 160 9.24 11.39 -2.62
N LEU A 161 9.59 12.53 -2.02
CA LEU A 161 10.80 13.26 -2.36
C LEU A 161 12.06 12.49 -1.96
N LEU A 162 12.06 11.89 -0.76
CA LEU A 162 13.17 11.06 -0.29
C LEU A 162 13.37 9.85 -1.18
N GLU A 163 12.30 9.14 -1.54
CA GLU A 163 12.35 8.02 -2.47
C GLU A 163 12.85 8.44 -3.86
N GLY A 164 12.39 9.58 -4.36
CA GLY A 164 12.89 10.18 -5.60
C GLY A 164 14.39 10.49 -5.55
N CYS A 165 14.88 11.04 -4.43
CA CYS A 165 16.31 11.29 -4.21
C CYS A 165 17.12 9.98 -4.16
N ILE A 166 16.60 8.93 -3.53
CA ILE A 166 17.25 7.61 -3.48
C ILE A 166 17.33 7.02 -4.91
N ILE A 167 16.24 7.04 -5.67
CA ILE A 167 16.21 6.57 -7.07
C ILE A 167 17.25 7.33 -7.89
N LEU A 168 17.28 8.65 -7.79
CA LEU A 168 18.27 9.47 -8.50
C LEU A 168 19.69 9.14 -8.07
N GLY A 169 19.94 8.98 -6.77
CA GLY A 169 21.23 8.59 -6.22
C GLY A 169 21.72 7.24 -6.75
N CYS A 170 20.82 6.23 -6.82
CA CYS A 170 21.14 4.93 -7.39
C CYS A 170 21.54 5.04 -8.87
N VAL A 171 20.87 5.89 -9.63
CA VAL A 171 21.22 6.14 -11.05
C VAL A 171 22.57 6.81 -11.18
N LEU A 172 22.86 7.82 -10.36
CA LEU A 172 24.14 8.53 -10.38
C LEU A 172 25.33 7.65 -9.96
N LEU A 173 25.07 6.63 -9.16
CA LEU A 173 26.04 5.63 -8.72
C LEU A 173 26.14 4.42 -9.66
N ASP A 174 25.48 4.48 -10.82
CA ASP A 174 25.47 3.42 -11.85
C ASP A 174 24.96 2.06 -11.31
N ALA A 175 23.96 2.11 -10.42
CA ALA A 175 23.31 0.91 -9.90
C ALA A 175 22.54 0.18 -11.00
N ASP A 176 22.42 -1.15 -10.88
CA ASP A 176 21.67 -1.96 -11.82
C ASP A 176 20.24 -1.43 -12.03
N MET A 177 19.92 -1.10 -13.28
CA MET A 177 18.64 -0.51 -13.68
C MET A 177 17.44 -1.40 -13.37
N VAL A 178 17.61 -2.70 -13.15
CA VAL A 178 16.53 -3.58 -12.70
C VAL A 178 16.06 -3.18 -11.31
N TYR A 179 16.96 -2.94 -10.36
CA TYR A 179 16.59 -2.48 -9.01
C TYR A 179 15.95 -1.10 -9.05
N VAL A 180 16.51 -0.20 -9.84
CA VAL A 180 15.96 1.16 -10.03
C VAL A 180 14.53 1.09 -10.59
N SER A 181 14.27 0.20 -11.56
CA SER A 181 12.93 0.04 -12.14
C SER A 181 11.90 -0.45 -11.11
N TYR A 182 12.27 -1.37 -10.23
CA TYR A 182 11.36 -1.86 -9.17
C TYR A 182 11.03 -0.76 -8.15
N MET A 183 12.02 0.03 -7.71
CA MET A 183 11.78 1.19 -6.84
C MET A 183 10.88 2.24 -7.51
N ALA A 184 11.18 2.55 -8.76
CA ALA A 184 10.43 3.51 -9.57
C ALA A 184 8.96 3.07 -9.78
N ILE A 185 8.73 1.79 -10.11
CA ILE A 185 7.39 1.23 -10.29
C ILE A 185 6.59 1.27 -8.98
N ALA A 186 7.24 1.12 -7.81
CA ALA A 186 6.57 1.27 -6.52
C ALA A 186 5.94 2.66 -6.36
N VAL A 187 6.70 3.71 -6.68
CA VAL A 187 6.22 5.11 -6.65
C VAL A 187 5.10 5.33 -7.67
N ILE A 188 5.28 4.83 -8.91
CA ILE A 188 4.28 4.94 -9.97
C ILE A 188 2.97 4.24 -9.56
N LEU A 189 3.04 3.05 -9.00
CA LEU A 189 1.86 2.31 -8.54
C LEU A 189 1.14 3.04 -7.41
N CYS A 190 1.87 3.61 -6.45
CA CYS A 190 1.28 4.42 -5.39
C CYS A 190 0.55 5.65 -5.95
N ALA A 191 1.14 6.35 -6.92
CA ALA A 191 0.52 7.49 -7.59
C ALA A 191 -0.76 7.07 -8.33
N ALA A 192 -0.72 5.97 -9.08
CA ALA A 192 -1.88 5.44 -9.79
C ALA A 192 -3.02 5.07 -8.85
N LEU A 193 -2.73 4.35 -7.75
CA LEU A 193 -3.73 3.97 -6.75
C LEU A 193 -4.31 5.19 -6.01
N LEU A 194 -3.51 6.23 -5.78
CA LEU A 194 -3.97 7.48 -5.20
C LEU A 194 -4.91 8.23 -6.16
N CYS A 195 -4.54 8.32 -7.44
CA CYS A 195 -5.39 8.92 -8.47
C CYS A 195 -6.72 8.17 -8.63
N ILE A 196 -6.67 6.83 -8.67
CA ILE A 196 -7.87 5.98 -8.75
C ILE A 196 -8.79 6.24 -7.53
N ALA A 197 -8.25 6.31 -6.31
CA ALA A 197 -9.04 6.59 -5.11
C ALA A 197 -9.75 7.95 -5.19
N LYS A 198 -9.08 8.96 -5.75
CA LYS A 198 -9.67 10.29 -5.98
C LYS A 198 -10.77 10.26 -7.05
N ILE A 199 -10.54 9.59 -8.18
CA ILE A 199 -11.50 9.49 -9.29
C ILE A 199 -12.77 8.76 -8.83
N PHE A 200 -12.64 7.66 -8.11
CA PHE A 200 -13.78 6.89 -7.58
C PHE A 200 -14.38 7.48 -6.30
N LYS A 201 -13.91 8.66 -5.88
CA LYS A 201 -14.44 9.37 -4.70
C LYS A 201 -14.47 8.50 -3.44
N GLN A 202 -13.50 7.63 -3.26
CA GLN A 202 -13.30 6.87 -2.02
C GLN A 202 -12.72 7.78 -0.92
N GLU A 203 -13.31 8.95 -0.72
CA GLU A 203 -12.93 9.92 0.29
C GLU A 203 -14.16 10.42 1.02
N VAL A 204 -14.00 10.68 2.31
CA VAL A 204 -14.97 11.48 3.06
C VAL A 204 -14.87 12.90 2.53
N LYS A 205 -15.98 13.43 2.02
CA LYS A 205 -16.09 14.87 1.79
C LYS A 205 -16.22 15.56 3.14
N GLU A 206 -15.34 16.52 3.40
CA GLU A 206 -15.53 17.51 4.45
C GLU A 206 -16.83 18.26 4.27
#